data_3f8362e90471c586d1aefbfa5c06ac18
#
_entry.id   3f8362e90471c586d1aefbfa5c06ac18
#
_cell.length_a   1.000
_cell.length_b   1.000
_cell.length_c   1.000
_cell.angle_alpha   90.00
_cell.angle_beta   90.00
_cell.angle_gamma   90.00
#
_symmetry.space_group_name_H-M   'P 1'
#
loop_
_entity.id
_entity.type
_entity.pdbx_description
1 polymer ?
#
loop_
_entity_poly.entity_id
_entity_poly.type
_entity_poly.pdbx_seq_one_letter_code
_entity_poly.pdbx_strand_id
1 'polypeptide(L)'
;DGPDDTGVQGDNLTNRSQPTFILKDVDPDAASVMVSVNHGGTTTTFAATNGAGGWRFTPASDWTDGAYTLSVTVTDKAGNVSHSAPLTVNVDTHVTIDSIVLVNDSSFIGDNLTNEVRPHFRVTVPGDVNVVRLSLNDGKTWGNATQSASGDWEYIWPDDVTEGKHTLTVEATDIAGNKATQMLEFIIDTTLSTPTITLDAVDDSGVAGDNITNEKTPGFTINGIDADASQVMVVVTHNGKSKELALTQVSGRWHFTPDSDWTDGNYTLTVKVEDKAGNMSQSSPLTVTVDTQTVISSIVLVNDSGIVGDKMTNNVHPHFRVTVPEDVNVVRLSIDGGTTWGNATQSAVKGIWNYNWPTDVGDGKYTLMVEAIDAAGNKATQTLEFIVDATLSVPTITLDTANDSGVAGDNITNEKTPGFTINGIDADAIRVAVQVTHNGTNQEVELTQIGGQWHFTPASNWVDGNYTLTVKVEDRAGNVSQSAPLAVTIDTQTEINNIVLV
;
A
#
# COMPACT_ATOMS: atom_id res chain seq x y z
N ASP A 1 42.29 -18.96 63.55
CA ASP A 1 41.77 -17.58 63.62
C ASP A 1 42.88 -16.54 63.66
N GLY A 2 43.59 -16.29 62.61
CA GLY A 2 44.64 -15.28 62.48
C GLY A 2 44.47 -14.50 61.18
N PRO A 3 45.26 -13.42 60.94
CA PRO A 3 45.16 -12.60 59.73
C PRO A 3 45.48 -13.34 58.43
N ASP A 4 46.08 -14.54 58.55
CA ASP A 4 46.40 -15.40 57.41
C ASP A 4 45.37 -16.55 57.17
N ASP A 5 44.40 -16.69 58.06
CA ASP A 5 43.16 -17.46 57.82
C ASP A 5 42.20 -16.50 57.05
N THR A 6 42.25 -16.55 55.75
CA THR A 6 41.62 -15.53 54.90
C THR A 6 40.24 -15.99 54.45
N GLY A 7 39.40 -15.07 53.93
CA GLY A 7 38.03 -15.40 53.52
C GLY A 7 37.16 -15.74 54.72
N VAL A 8 36.68 -17.00 54.81
CA VAL A 8 35.88 -17.49 55.91
C VAL A 8 36.78 -17.88 57.07
N GLN A 9 36.63 -17.21 58.21
CA GLN A 9 37.48 -17.42 59.42
C GLN A 9 37.20 -18.76 60.08
N GLY A 10 38.27 -19.49 60.41
CA GLY A 10 38.19 -20.76 61.20
C GLY A 10 38.06 -22.02 60.36
N ASP A 11 38.14 -21.93 59.04
CA ASP A 11 38.08 -23.09 58.14
C ASP A 11 39.45 -23.62 57.71
N ASN A 12 40.57 -22.95 58.14
CA ASN A 12 41.91 -23.26 57.79
C ASN A 12 42.21 -23.19 56.29
N LEU A 13 41.50 -22.30 55.58
CA LEU A 13 41.76 -22.00 54.18
C LEU A 13 42.43 -20.60 54.08
N THR A 14 43.40 -20.47 53.23
CA THR A 14 44.16 -19.21 53.06
C THR A 14 44.50 -18.92 51.62
N ASN A 15 44.36 -17.64 51.26
CA ASN A 15 44.88 -17.13 49.97
C ASN A 15 46.34 -16.64 50.05
N ARG A 16 47.02 -16.88 51.19
CA ARG A 16 48.44 -16.52 51.35
C ARG A 16 49.34 -17.67 50.87
N SER A 17 50.19 -17.40 49.92
CA SER A 17 51.23 -18.36 49.51
C SER A 17 52.31 -18.58 50.57
N GLN A 18 52.47 -17.66 51.49
CA GLN A 18 53.40 -17.78 52.63
C GLN A 18 52.62 -17.49 53.95
N PRO A 19 51.70 -18.39 54.37
CA PRO A 19 50.95 -18.18 55.59
C PRO A 19 51.85 -18.28 56.85
N THR A 20 51.59 -17.45 57.85
CA THR A 20 52.32 -17.43 59.12
C THR A 20 51.50 -18.20 60.18
N PHE A 21 52.15 -19.19 60.78
CA PHE A 21 51.60 -19.99 61.87
C PHE A 21 52.12 -19.52 63.21
N ILE A 22 51.26 -19.31 64.18
CA ILE A 22 51.60 -19.01 65.56
C ILE A 22 51.53 -20.32 66.31
N LEU A 23 52.70 -20.70 66.96
CA LEU A 23 52.73 -21.91 67.76
C LEU A 23 52.47 -21.53 69.22
N LYS A 24 51.30 -21.98 69.74
CA LYS A 24 50.88 -21.67 71.11
C LYS A 24 51.32 -22.76 72.06
N ASP A 25 51.36 -22.44 73.32
CA ASP A 25 51.64 -23.37 74.44
C ASP A 25 52.99 -24.12 74.31
N VAL A 26 53.97 -23.47 73.71
CA VAL A 26 55.30 -24.00 73.60
C VAL A 26 56.02 -23.74 74.95
N ASP A 27 56.63 -24.79 75.48
CA ASP A 27 57.32 -24.76 76.78
C ASP A 27 58.39 -23.64 76.79
N PRO A 28 58.44 -22.81 77.85
CA PRO A 28 59.44 -21.73 77.97
C PRO A 28 60.87 -22.17 77.95
N ASP A 29 61.15 -23.47 78.25
CA ASP A 29 62.47 -24.04 78.20
C ASP A 29 62.85 -24.80 76.92
N ALA A 30 61.97 -24.69 75.89
CA ALA A 30 62.16 -25.28 74.58
C ALA A 30 63.53 -24.91 74.00
N ALA A 31 64.37 -25.95 73.68
CA ALA A 31 65.63 -25.80 73.07
C ALA A 31 65.56 -25.77 71.52
N SER A 32 64.58 -26.51 70.96
CA SER A 32 64.30 -26.45 69.54
C SER A 32 62.83 -26.69 69.28
N VAL A 33 62.28 -25.98 68.32
CA VAL A 33 60.92 -26.14 67.81
C VAL A 33 60.99 -26.34 66.29
N MET A 34 60.59 -27.55 65.86
CA MET A 34 60.59 -27.94 64.45
C MET A 34 59.23 -28.14 63.93
N VAL A 35 58.93 -27.62 62.76
CA VAL A 35 57.62 -27.77 62.03
C VAL A 35 57.86 -28.71 60.87
N SER A 36 57.16 -29.83 60.89
CA SER A 36 57.13 -30.80 59.79
C SER A 36 55.94 -30.47 58.95
N VAL A 37 56.12 -30.19 57.68
CA VAL A 37 55.15 -29.83 56.68
C VAL A 37 55.05 -30.97 55.65
N ASN A 38 53.84 -31.57 55.51
CA ASN A 38 53.58 -32.56 54.48
C ASN A 38 52.70 -31.95 53.40
N HIS A 39 53.14 -32.05 52.14
CA HIS A 39 52.39 -31.70 50.97
C HIS A 39 52.59 -32.71 49.85
N GLY A 40 51.54 -33.21 49.23
CA GLY A 40 51.61 -34.22 48.15
C GLY A 40 52.40 -35.51 48.55
N GLY A 41 52.39 -35.91 49.85
CA GLY A 41 53.09 -37.09 50.35
C GLY A 41 54.58 -36.84 50.67
N THR A 42 55.09 -35.65 50.45
CA THR A 42 56.46 -35.24 50.81
C THR A 42 56.46 -34.45 52.10
N THR A 43 57.25 -34.88 53.08
CA THR A 43 57.45 -34.19 54.34
C THR A 43 58.80 -33.46 54.40
N THR A 44 58.72 -32.20 54.68
CA THR A 44 59.90 -31.32 54.91
C THR A 44 59.83 -30.70 56.28
N THR A 45 60.96 -30.64 56.99
CA THR A 45 61.03 -30.10 58.34
C THR A 45 61.77 -28.79 58.37
N PHE A 46 61.24 -27.81 59.07
CA PHE A 46 61.77 -26.44 59.20
C PHE A 46 61.88 -26.06 60.67
N ALA A 47 62.86 -25.23 60.98
CA ALA A 47 62.99 -24.63 62.32
C ALA A 47 61.99 -23.48 62.47
N ALA A 48 61.25 -23.45 63.54
CA ALA A 48 60.46 -22.29 63.92
C ALA A 48 61.36 -21.16 64.50
N THR A 49 60.86 -19.93 64.38
CA THR A 49 61.56 -18.75 64.93
C THR A 49 60.82 -18.24 66.18
N ASN A 50 61.61 -17.89 67.21
CA ASN A 50 61.06 -17.27 68.41
C ASN A 50 61.30 -15.75 68.36
N GLY A 51 60.26 -14.96 68.46
CA GLY A 51 60.24 -13.50 68.42
C GLY A 51 59.40 -12.85 69.50
N ALA A 52 59.20 -11.53 69.48
CA ALA A 52 58.43 -10.75 70.46
C ALA A 52 57.01 -11.19 70.67
N GLY A 53 56.42 -12.05 69.79
CA GLY A 53 55.10 -12.60 69.86
C GLY A 53 55.02 -14.12 70.03
N GLY A 54 56.13 -14.78 70.47
CA GLY A 54 56.25 -16.22 70.63
C GLY A 54 56.81 -16.95 69.38
N TRP A 55 56.70 -18.28 69.39
CA TRP A 55 57.18 -19.13 68.31
C TRP A 55 56.27 -19.03 67.08
N ARG A 56 56.90 -18.85 65.87
CA ARG A 56 56.25 -18.71 64.61
C ARG A 56 56.92 -19.54 63.50
N PHE A 57 56.18 -19.96 62.57
CA PHE A 57 56.60 -20.57 61.31
C PHE A 57 56.04 -19.84 60.12
N THR A 58 56.84 -19.42 59.21
CA THR A 58 56.44 -18.91 57.90
C THR A 58 57.22 -19.62 56.82
N PRO A 59 56.63 -20.19 55.78
CA PRO A 59 57.35 -20.79 54.68
C PRO A 59 58.38 -19.79 54.06
N ALA A 60 59.57 -20.25 53.70
CA ALA A 60 60.61 -19.45 53.07
C ALA A 60 60.34 -19.20 51.53
N SER A 61 59.49 -20.00 50.92
CA SER A 61 59.07 -19.91 49.53
C SER A 61 57.55 -20.04 49.47
N ASP A 62 56.98 -19.54 48.36
CA ASP A 62 55.51 -19.64 48.08
C ASP A 62 55.05 -21.11 48.03
N TRP A 63 54.01 -21.38 48.76
CA TRP A 63 53.29 -22.64 48.64
C TRP A 63 52.35 -22.60 47.43
N THR A 64 52.24 -23.71 46.74
CA THR A 64 51.26 -23.91 45.66
C THR A 64 49.92 -24.27 46.26
N ASP A 65 48.85 -24.06 45.45
CA ASP A 65 47.52 -24.44 45.88
C ASP A 65 47.43 -25.91 46.26
N GLY A 66 46.72 -26.19 47.33
CA GLY A 66 46.50 -27.53 47.86
C GLY A 66 46.61 -27.67 49.37
N ALA A 67 46.47 -28.90 49.85
CA ALA A 67 46.44 -29.20 51.26
C ALA A 67 47.84 -29.41 51.83
N TYR A 68 48.15 -28.72 52.93
CA TYR A 68 49.37 -28.83 53.71
C TYR A 68 49.05 -29.32 55.13
N THR A 69 49.69 -30.42 55.59
CA THR A 69 49.51 -30.90 56.94
C THR A 69 50.76 -30.61 57.74
N LEU A 70 50.62 -29.83 58.82
CA LEU A 70 51.68 -29.40 59.72
C LEU A 70 51.62 -30.16 61.00
N SER A 71 52.78 -30.56 61.55
CA SER A 71 52.97 -30.99 62.95
C SER A 71 54.15 -30.35 63.54
N VAL A 72 54.11 -30.07 64.84
CA VAL A 72 55.20 -29.40 65.58
C VAL A 72 55.84 -30.41 66.50
N THR A 73 57.12 -30.41 66.50
CA THR A 73 57.99 -31.16 67.46
C THR A 73 58.72 -30.16 68.29
N VAL A 74 58.57 -30.22 69.63
CA VAL A 74 59.28 -29.40 70.59
C VAL A 74 60.26 -30.30 71.34
N THR A 75 61.50 -29.86 71.47
CA THR A 75 62.51 -30.51 72.31
C THR A 75 62.94 -29.50 73.33
N ASP A 76 62.89 -29.88 74.63
CA ASP A 76 63.31 -29.04 75.73
C ASP A 76 64.86 -29.11 75.97
N LYS A 77 65.32 -28.37 76.91
CA LYS A 77 66.78 -28.39 77.27
C LYS A 77 67.24 -29.69 77.93
N ALA A 78 66.29 -30.50 78.48
CA ALA A 78 66.57 -31.78 79.05
C ALA A 78 66.54 -32.95 78.02
N GLY A 79 66.07 -32.69 76.80
CA GLY A 79 65.98 -33.64 75.69
C GLY A 79 64.56 -34.28 75.63
N ASN A 80 63.61 -33.83 76.38
CA ASN A 80 62.20 -34.38 76.23
C ASN A 80 61.61 -33.84 74.95
N VAL A 81 60.83 -34.73 74.32
CA VAL A 81 60.18 -34.45 73.03
C VAL A 81 58.69 -34.49 73.15
N SER A 82 58.03 -33.46 72.64
CA SER A 82 56.57 -33.38 72.55
C SER A 82 56.16 -33.09 71.09
N HIS A 83 54.98 -33.63 70.70
CA HIS A 83 54.42 -33.50 69.38
C HIS A 83 53.02 -32.87 69.46
N SER A 84 52.71 -31.96 68.52
CA SER A 84 51.36 -31.45 68.38
C SER A 84 50.42 -32.44 67.64
N ALA A 85 49.15 -32.27 67.78
CA ALA A 85 48.20 -32.80 66.80
C ALA A 85 48.50 -32.18 65.42
N PRO A 86 48.23 -32.87 64.33
CA PRO A 86 48.41 -32.31 63.01
C PRO A 86 47.31 -31.26 62.72
N LEU A 87 47.73 -30.16 62.05
CA LEU A 87 46.88 -29.14 61.50
C LEU A 87 46.91 -29.23 60.00
N THR A 88 45.75 -29.38 59.33
CA THR A 88 45.66 -29.29 57.88
C THR A 88 45.20 -27.89 57.52
N VAL A 89 45.90 -27.27 56.57
CA VAL A 89 45.59 -25.96 55.98
C VAL A 89 45.52 -26.14 54.47
N ASN A 90 44.53 -25.56 53.85
CA ASN A 90 44.44 -25.49 52.39
C ASN A 90 44.89 -24.12 51.93
N VAL A 91 45.80 -24.10 50.96
CA VAL A 91 46.22 -22.90 50.23
C VAL A 91 45.46 -22.85 48.94
N ASP A 92 44.84 -21.73 48.68
CA ASP A 92 44.11 -21.42 47.45
C ASP A 92 44.35 -19.94 47.10
N THR A 93 45.09 -19.70 46.06
CA THR A 93 45.55 -18.34 45.71
C THR A 93 44.92 -17.76 44.46
N HIS A 94 44.01 -18.50 43.85
CA HIS A 94 43.44 -18.14 42.59
C HIS A 94 41.90 -18.36 42.52
N VAL A 95 41.24 -17.41 41.90
CA VAL A 95 39.83 -17.58 41.48
C VAL A 95 39.69 -17.10 40.02
N THR A 96 38.79 -17.69 39.27
CA THR A 96 38.52 -17.33 37.88
C THR A 96 37.04 -17.04 37.67
N ILE A 97 36.73 -16.33 36.60
CA ILE A 97 35.40 -16.20 36.04
C ILE A 97 35.44 -16.92 34.69
N ASP A 98 34.74 -18.03 34.54
CA ASP A 98 34.85 -18.88 33.36
C ASP A 98 34.06 -18.29 32.19
N SER A 99 32.85 -17.74 32.45
CA SER A 99 32.05 -17.07 31.45
C SER A 99 31.04 -16.07 32.04
N ILE A 100 30.72 -15.06 31.25
CA ILE A 100 29.62 -14.12 31.48
C ILE A 100 28.73 -14.16 30.24
N VAL A 101 27.43 -14.40 30.41
CA VAL A 101 26.45 -14.50 29.32
C VAL A 101 25.30 -13.58 29.62
N LEU A 102 24.91 -12.78 28.62
CA LEU A 102 23.62 -12.10 28.60
C LEU A 102 22.55 -13.13 28.21
N VAL A 103 21.64 -13.48 29.15
CA VAL A 103 20.67 -14.58 28.98
C VAL A 103 19.52 -14.19 28.08
N ASN A 104 19.08 -12.94 28.18
CA ASN A 104 18.05 -12.34 27.32
C ASN A 104 18.67 -11.58 26.14
N ASP A 105 19.73 -12.15 25.57
CA ASP A 105 20.32 -11.77 24.31
C ASP A 105 19.28 -12.06 23.20
N SER A 106 18.73 -11.02 22.61
CA SER A 106 17.56 -11.12 21.74
C SER A 106 17.96 -11.22 20.27
N SER A 107 17.10 -11.83 19.44
CA SER A 107 17.28 -12.06 18.01
C SER A 107 18.55 -12.87 17.64
N PHE A 108 19.75 -12.32 17.74
CA PHE A 108 21.01 -13.02 17.44
C PHE A 108 21.80 -13.35 18.71
N ILE A 109 21.80 -14.64 19.08
CA ILE A 109 22.47 -15.10 20.30
C ILE A 109 23.99 -14.94 20.19
N GLY A 110 24.59 -14.24 21.15
CA GLY A 110 26.03 -14.06 21.30
C GLY A 110 26.58 -12.74 20.79
N ASP A 111 25.74 -11.81 20.34
CA ASP A 111 26.18 -10.47 19.98
C ASP A 111 26.06 -9.46 21.15
N ASN A 112 25.47 -9.89 22.27
CA ASN A 112 25.23 -9.10 23.47
C ASN A 112 24.38 -7.86 23.23
N LEU A 113 23.41 -7.96 22.34
CA LEU A 113 22.44 -6.94 22.02
C LEU A 113 21.04 -7.38 22.47
N THR A 114 20.32 -6.52 23.18
CA THR A 114 19.00 -6.88 23.70
C THR A 114 18.05 -5.67 23.69
N ASN A 115 16.76 -5.94 23.45
CA ASN A 115 15.69 -4.97 23.64
C ASN A 115 15.10 -5.00 25.06
N GLU A 116 15.64 -5.83 25.95
CA GLU A 116 15.19 -5.92 27.32
C GLU A 116 15.88 -4.89 28.21
N VAL A 117 15.14 -3.95 28.76
CA VAL A 117 15.68 -2.89 29.64
C VAL A 117 16.15 -3.40 30.98
N ARG A 118 15.80 -4.63 31.36
CA ARG A 118 16.28 -5.33 32.57
C ARG A 118 17.10 -6.54 32.19
N PRO A 119 18.38 -6.33 31.84
CA PRO A 119 19.23 -7.40 31.35
C PRO A 119 19.42 -8.48 32.42
N HIS A 120 19.39 -9.74 31.97
CA HIS A 120 19.62 -10.92 32.78
C HIS A 120 20.98 -11.52 32.42
N PHE A 121 21.85 -11.63 33.43
CA PHE A 121 23.20 -12.18 33.27
C PHE A 121 23.34 -13.50 33.99
N ARG A 122 24.06 -14.42 33.35
CA ARG A 122 24.57 -15.66 33.96
C ARG A 122 26.06 -15.63 34.00
N VAL A 123 26.61 -15.96 35.17
CA VAL A 123 28.07 -16.04 35.42
C VAL A 123 28.42 -17.45 35.85
N THR A 124 29.34 -18.08 35.14
CA THR A 124 29.86 -19.38 35.50
C THR A 124 31.25 -19.19 36.14
N VAL A 125 31.44 -19.80 37.31
CA VAL A 125 32.63 -19.69 38.11
C VAL A 125 32.95 -21.06 38.74
N PRO A 126 34.17 -21.31 39.27
CA PRO A 126 34.51 -22.50 40.09
C PRO A 126 33.58 -22.69 41.29
N GLY A 127 33.47 -23.96 41.75
CA GLY A 127 32.53 -24.34 42.80
C GLY A 127 32.86 -23.81 44.20
N ASP A 128 34.06 -23.25 44.40
CA ASP A 128 34.53 -22.64 45.65
C ASP A 128 34.22 -21.13 45.74
N VAL A 129 33.63 -20.55 44.70
CA VAL A 129 33.16 -19.16 44.71
C VAL A 129 31.91 -19.06 45.60
N ASN A 130 31.94 -18.14 46.56
CA ASN A 130 30.83 -17.90 47.49
C ASN A 130 30.15 -16.56 47.33
N VAL A 131 30.70 -15.64 46.51
CA VAL A 131 30.07 -14.34 46.21
C VAL A 131 30.38 -13.99 44.77
N VAL A 132 29.31 -13.67 44.00
CA VAL A 132 29.38 -13.03 42.68
C VAL A 132 28.55 -11.76 42.71
N ARG A 133 29.14 -10.66 42.31
CA ARG A 133 28.50 -9.36 42.24
C ARG A 133 28.75 -8.61 40.94
N LEU A 134 27.76 -7.82 40.53
CA LEU A 134 27.73 -7.16 39.21
C LEU A 134 27.59 -5.64 39.42
N SER A 135 28.22 -4.86 38.50
CA SER A 135 28.18 -3.40 38.52
C SER A 135 28.12 -2.86 37.09
N LEU A 136 27.30 -1.80 36.87
CA LEU A 136 27.26 -1.02 35.62
C LEU A 136 27.88 0.37 35.75
N ASN A 137 28.58 0.64 36.84
CA ASN A 137 29.18 1.95 37.13
C ASN A 137 30.58 1.84 37.67
N ASP A 138 31.40 0.96 37.09
CA ASP A 138 32.81 0.73 37.43
C ASP A 138 33.00 0.38 38.92
N GLY A 139 32.11 -0.42 39.48
CA GLY A 139 32.24 -0.91 40.88
C GLY A 139 31.85 0.10 41.96
N LYS A 140 31.21 1.23 41.60
CA LYS A 140 30.71 2.19 42.63
C LYS A 140 29.53 1.64 43.42
N THR A 141 28.67 0.89 42.72
CA THR A 141 27.57 0.14 43.35
C THR A 141 27.55 -1.27 42.78
N TRP A 142 27.15 -2.24 43.62
CA TRP A 142 27.14 -3.65 43.31
C TRP A 142 25.79 -4.30 43.58
N GLY A 143 25.32 -5.14 42.67
CA GLY A 143 24.26 -6.07 42.87
C GLY A 143 24.81 -7.48 43.12
N ASN A 144 24.23 -8.21 44.11
CA ASN A 144 24.68 -9.58 44.41
C ASN A 144 23.86 -10.56 43.57
N ALA A 145 24.54 -11.43 42.84
CA ALA A 145 23.93 -12.54 42.12
C ALA A 145 23.45 -13.62 43.06
N THR A 146 22.54 -14.46 42.64
CA THR A 146 22.04 -15.63 43.34
C THR A 146 22.46 -16.90 42.62
N GLN A 147 22.96 -17.90 43.38
CA GLN A 147 23.33 -19.17 42.78
C GLN A 147 22.10 -19.98 42.38
N SER A 148 22.06 -20.46 41.17
CA SER A 148 20.99 -21.32 40.64
C SER A 148 21.22 -22.79 41.08
N ALA A 149 20.21 -23.63 40.85
CA ALA A 149 20.31 -25.06 41.11
C ALA A 149 21.35 -25.78 40.22
N SER A 150 21.75 -25.21 39.11
CA SER A 150 22.82 -25.72 38.24
C SER A 150 24.24 -25.38 38.72
N GLY A 151 24.36 -24.46 39.71
CA GLY A 151 25.64 -23.98 40.21
C GLY A 151 26.10 -22.64 39.57
N ASP A 152 25.47 -22.21 38.46
CA ASP A 152 25.73 -20.90 37.88
C ASP A 152 25.16 -19.78 38.76
N TRP A 153 25.69 -18.59 38.60
CA TRP A 153 25.21 -17.40 39.30
C TRP A 153 24.40 -16.54 38.33
N GLU A 154 23.17 -16.14 38.77
CA GLU A 154 22.26 -15.35 37.96
C GLU A 154 21.93 -14.02 38.61
N TYR A 155 21.82 -12.99 37.78
CA TYR A 155 21.44 -11.64 38.19
C TYR A 155 20.56 -10.98 37.12
N ILE A 156 19.35 -10.61 37.53
CA ILE A 156 18.45 -9.78 36.76
C ILE A 156 18.57 -8.36 37.28
N TRP A 157 18.84 -7.41 36.38
CA TRP A 157 18.95 -6.01 36.78
C TRP A 157 17.60 -5.52 37.30
N PRO A 158 17.52 -4.94 38.53
CA PRO A 158 16.24 -4.60 39.17
C PRO A 158 15.57 -3.37 38.56
N ASP A 159 16.37 -2.43 38.05
CA ASP A 159 15.93 -1.18 37.48
C ASP A 159 16.14 -1.18 35.95
N ASP A 160 15.39 -0.31 35.24
CA ASP A 160 15.55 -0.17 33.81
C ASP A 160 16.94 0.44 33.48
N VAL A 161 17.68 -0.24 32.65
CA VAL A 161 18.96 0.23 32.08
C VAL A 161 18.67 1.06 30.87
N THR A 162 19.34 2.19 30.73
CA THR A 162 19.11 3.13 29.64
C THR A 162 19.56 2.56 28.30
N GLU A 163 18.96 3.07 27.24
CA GLU A 163 19.37 2.85 25.86
C GLU A 163 20.85 3.07 25.63
N GLY A 164 21.50 2.23 24.81
CA GLY A 164 22.86 2.38 24.36
C GLY A 164 23.85 1.34 24.91
N LYS A 165 25.15 1.63 24.74
CA LYS A 165 26.25 0.73 25.10
C LYS A 165 26.58 0.81 26.57
N HIS A 166 26.71 -0.36 27.22
CA HIS A 166 27.07 -0.51 28.64
C HIS A 166 28.21 -1.46 28.81
N THR A 167 28.97 -1.27 29.91
CA THR A 167 29.99 -2.19 30.36
C THR A 167 29.58 -2.77 31.70
N LEU A 168 29.34 -4.07 31.73
CA LEU A 168 29.14 -4.83 32.95
C LEU A 168 30.51 -5.19 33.54
N THR A 169 30.71 -4.92 34.83
CA THR A 169 31.85 -5.43 35.63
C THR A 169 31.31 -6.50 36.55
N VAL A 170 31.91 -7.68 36.51
CA VAL A 170 31.63 -8.81 37.40
C VAL A 170 32.81 -9.04 38.31
N GLU A 171 32.58 -9.18 39.62
CA GLU A 171 33.55 -9.61 40.60
C GLU A 171 33.13 -10.92 41.22
N ALA A 172 33.97 -11.92 41.18
CA ALA A 172 33.83 -13.19 41.93
C ALA A 172 34.76 -13.22 43.13
N THR A 173 34.30 -13.68 44.27
CA THR A 173 35.12 -13.92 45.47
C THR A 173 34.90 -15.35 45.88
N ASP A 174 36.00 -16.11 46.11
CA ASP A 174 35.99 -17.47 46.58
C ASP A 174 35.93 -17.55 48.13
N ILE A 175 35.89 -18.76 48.67
CA ILE A 175 35.87 -19.02 50.08
C ILE A 175 37.17 -18.61 50.74
N ALA A 176 38.32 -18.70 50.03
CA ALA A 176 39.64 -18.27 50.50
C ALA A 176 39.83 -16.75 50.50
N GLY A 177 38.92 -16.01 49.86
CA GLY A 177 38.95 -14.55 49.76
C GLY A 177 39.74 -14.01 48.53
N ASN A 178 40.06 -14.86 47.54
CA ASN A 178 40.61 -14.40 46.26
C ASN A 178 39.52 -13.68 45.47
N LYS A 179 39.96 -12.77 44.60
CA LYS A 179 39.03 -11.97 43.76
C LYS A 179 39.46 -12.02 42.30
N ALA A 180 38.47 -12.30 41.47
CA ALA A 180 38.60 -12.13 40.01
C ALA A 180 37.61 -11.07 39.54
N THR A 181 38.00 -10.33 38.51
CA THR A 181 37.14 -9.33 37.87
C THR A 181 37.20 -9.53 36.36
N GLN A 182 36.03 -9.52 35.73
CA GLN A 182 35.85 -9.61 34.28
C GLN A 182 34.80 -8.62 33.80
N MET A 183 34.93 -8.13 32.57
CA MET A 183 34.00 -7.19 31.98
C MET A 183 33.30 -7.80 30.77
N LEU A 184 32.04 -7.41 30.56
CA LEU A 184 31.25 -7.71 29.37
C LEU A 184 30.67 -6.41 28.82
N GLU A 185 30.91 -6.13 27.53
CA GLU A 185 30.19 -5.06 26.82
C GLU A 185 28.91 -5.60 26.28
N PHE A 186 27.80 -4.86 26.45
CA PHE A 186 26.50 -5.17 25.90
C PHE A 186 25.76 -3.89 25.49
N ILE A 187 24.72 -4.04 24.70
CA ILE A 187 23.92 -2.91 24.19
C ILE A 187 22.44 -3.15 24.55
N ILE A 188 21.80 -2.13 25.08
CA ILE A 188 20.34 -2.03 25.16
C ILE A 188 19.88 -1.23 23.96
N ASP A 189 19.01 -1.79 23.13
CA ASP A 189 18.38 -1.15 22.01
C ASP A 189 16.88 -1.46 21.99
N THR A 190 16.09 -0.49 22.35
CA THR A 190 14.63 -0.60 22.49
C THR A 190 13.89 0.18 21.42
N THR A 191 14.61 0.77 20.47
CA THR A 191 14.05 1.70 19.49
C THR A 191 14.12 1.15 18.08
N LEU A 192 13.01 1.29 17.35
CA LEU A 192 12.96 0.98 15.92
C LEU A 192 12.04 1.96 15.23
N SER A 193 12.52 2.60 14.15
CA SER A 193 11.73 3.55 13.37
C SER A 193 10.52 2.88 12.72
N THR A 194 9.43 3.65 12.60
CA THR A 194 8.25 3.19 11.86
C THR A 194 8.47 3.35 10.36
N PRO A 195 8.46 2.27 9.58
CA PRO A 195 8.65 2.34 8.14
C PRO A 195 7.46 2.98 7.44
N THR A 196 7.70 3.48 6.23
CA THR A 196 6.66 3.96 5.31
C THR A 196 6.79 3.27 3.96
N ILE A 197 5.65 3.08 3.27
CA ILE A 197 5.59 2.55 1.91
C ILE A 197 4.71 3.45 1.06
N THR A 198 5.17 3.75 -0.15
CA THR A 198 4.46 4.60 -1.12
C THR A 198 4.54 3.97 -2.50
N LEU A 199 3.48 4.10 -3.31
CA LEU A 199 3.52 3.80 -4.73
C LEU A 199 4.49 4.78 -5.41
N ASP A 200 5.30 4.29 -6.34
CA ASP A 200 6.22 5.14 -7.09
C ASP A 200 5.44 6.07 -8.02
N ALA A 201 5.82 7.34 -8.04
CA ALA A 201 5.09 8.37 -8.79
C ALA A 201 5.03 8.11 -10.31
N VAL A 202 5.96 7.31 -10.85
CA VAL A 202 5.97 6.92 -12.26
C VAL A 202 4.96 5.82 -12.57
N ASP A 203 4.56 5.06 -11.56
CA ASP A 203 3.61 3.96 -11.64
C ASP A 203 2.22 4.35 -11.12
N ASP A 204 2.08 5.53 -10.51
CA ASP A 204 0.80 6.15 -10.13
C ASP A 204 0.22 6.82 -11.36
N SER A 205 -0.41 6.01 -12.22
CA SER A 205 -0.86 6.41 -13.56
C SER A 205 -2.19 7.16 -13.53
N GLY A 206 -2.49 7.91 -14.58
CA GLY A 206 -3.74 8.66 -14.68
C GLY A 206 -3.79 9.87 -13.76
N VAL A 207 -4.50 9.78 -12.64
CA VAL A 207 -4.63 10.86 -11.65
C VAL A 207 -3.58 10.68 -10.56
N ALA A 208 -2.60 11.58 -10.52
CA ALA A 208 -1.49 11.48 -9.58
C ALA A 208 -1.94 11.60 -8.11
N GLY A 209 -1.47 10.70 -7.26
CA GLY A 209 -1.68 10.70 -5.80
C GLY A 209 -2.94 9.98 -5.33
N ASP A 210 -3.66 9.30 -6.21
CA ASP A 210 -4.86 8.54 -5.85
C ASP A 210 -4.59 7.06 -5.59
N ASN A 211 -3.35 6.59 -5.87
CA ASN A 211 -2.92 5.21 -5.77
C ASN A 211 -3.74 4.24 -6.65
N ILE A 212 -4.23 4.70 -7.78
CA ILE A 212 -4.83 3.88 -8.81
C ILE A 212 -3.85 3.77 -9.98
N THR A 213 -3.58 2.56 -10.46
CA THR A 213 -2.56 2.35 -11.49
C THR A 213 -3.03 1.35 -12.55
N ASN A 214 -2.62 1.60 -13.79
CA ASN A 214 -2.75 0.61 -14.87
C ASN A 214 -1.48 -0.25 -15.05
N GLU A 215 -0.46 -0.02 -14.23
CA GLU A 215 0.72 -0.86 -14.20
C GLU A 215 0.44 -2.18 -13.46
N LYS A 216 0.78 -3.29 -14.11
CA LYS A 216 0.57 -4.64 -13.53
C LYS A 216 1.67 -5.05 -12.57
N THR A 217 2.82 -4.40 -12.65
CA THR A 217 3.96 -4.63 -11.76
C THR A 217 4.44 -3.31 -11.15
N PRO A 218 3.57 -2.61 -10.39
CA PRO A 218 3.92 -1.29 -9.87
C PRO A 218 5.06 -1.37 -8.87
N GLY A 219 5.93 -0.37 -8.87
CA GLY A 219 7.04 -0.20 -7.94
C GLY A 219 6.61 0.54 -6.67
N PHE A 220 7.25 0.19 -5.57
CA PHE A 220 7.00 0.79 -4.26
C PHE A 220 8.30 1.18 -3.58
N THR A 221 8.39 2.44 -3.17
CA THR A 221 9.50 2.96 -2.38
C THR A 221 9.21 2.81 -0.88
N ILE A 222 10.20 2.27 -0.14
CA ILE A 222 10.12 2.07 1.30
C ILE A 222 11.16 2.95 1.98
N ASN A 223 10.74 3.70 2.98
CA ASN A 223 11.58 4.61 3.76
C ASN A 223 11.43 4.36 5.26
N GLY A 224 12.33 4.96 6.07
CA GLY A 224 12.29 4.85 7.53
C GLY A 224 12.78 3.49 8.02
N ILE A 225 13.69 2.85 7.31
CA ILE A 225 14.36 1.61 7.74
C ILE A 225 15.69 1.97 8.38
N ASP A 226 15.87 1.58 9.63
CA ASP A 226 17.09 1.83 10.40
C ASP A 226 18.24 0.96 9.88
N ALA A 227 19.49 1.41 10.14
CA ALA A 227 20.68 0.76 9.58
C ALA A 227 20.98 -0.62 10.19
N ASP A 228 20.44 -0.89 11.36
CA ASP A 228 20.54 -2.15 12.11
C ASP A 228 19.39 -3.12 11.85
N ALA A 229 18.47 -2.77 10.96
CA ALA A 229 17.41 -3.70 10.54
C ALA A 229 18.02 -5.05 10.12
N SER A 230 17.54 -6.11 10.73
CA SER A 230 17.93 -7.51 10.47
C SER A 230 17.03 -8.16 9.43
N GLN A 231 15.75 -7.78 9.42
CA GLN A 231 14.76 -8.31 8.49
C GLN A 231 13.78 -7.20 8.06
N VAL A 232 13.54 -7.11 6.76
CA VAL A 232 12.51 -6.24 6.17
C VAL A 232 11.61 -7.07 5.28
N MET A 233 10.32 -7.02 5.52
CA MET A 233 9.31 -7.78 4.78
C MET A 233 8.19 -6.89 4.28
N VAL A 234 7.69 -7.16 3.08
CA VAL A 234 6.43 -6.62 2.59
C VAL A 234 5.35 -7.70 2.70
N VAL A 235 4.24 -7.34 3.30
CA VAL A 235 3.01 -8.15 3.33
C VAL A 235 2.06 -7.59 2.31
N VAL A 236 1.78 -8.35 1.26
CA VAL A 236 0.82 -8.00 0.21
C VAL A 236 -0.46 -8.79 0.44
N THR A 237 -1.57 -8.10 0.57
CA THR A 237 -2.90 -8.70 0.75
C THR A 237 -3.80 -8.38 -0.43
N HIS A 238 -4.35 -9.40 -1.07
CA HIS A 238 -5.31 -9.29 -2.15
C HIS A 238 -6.41 -10.36 -1.98
N ASN A 239 -7.68 -9.97 -2.13
CA ASN A 239 -8.84 -10.86 -1.98
C ASN A 239 -8.81 -11.70 -0.68
N GLY A 240 -8.40 -11.09 0.44
CA GLY A 240 -8.33 -11.73 1.75
C GLY A 240 -7.18 -12.74 1.92
N LYS A 241 -6.29 -12.86 0.94
CA LYS A 241 -5.07 -13.67 1.02
C LYS A 241 -3.85 -12.78 1.16
N SER A 242 -3.00 -13.08 2.15
CA SER A 242 -1.76 -12.35 2.38
C SER A 242 -0.56 -13.21 2.00
N LYS A 243 0.45 -12.57 1.42
CA LYS A 243 1.77 -13.14 1.11
C LYS A 243 2.83 -12.24 1.73
N GLU A 244 3.75 -12.83 2.47
CA GLU A 244 4.92 -12.14 3.03
C GLU A 244 6.13 -12.39 2.12
N LEU A 245 6.86 -11.32 1.84
CA LEU A 245 8.01 -11.31 0.93
C LEU A 245 9.18 -10.61 1.62
N ALA A 246 10.29 -11.32 1.80
CA ALA A 246 11.51 -10.72 2.31
C ALA A 246 12.12 -9.79 1.26
N LEU A 247 12.58 -8.61 1.71
CA LEU A 247 13.21 -7.63 0.86
C LEU A 247 14.71 -7.57 1.10
N THR A 248 15.44 -7.17 0.07
CA THR A 248 16.84 -6.81 0.12
C THR A 248 17.03 -5.43 -0.49
N GLN A 249 18.04 -4.70 -0.03
CA GLN A 249 18.37 -3.42 -0.62
C GLN A 249 18.90 -3.57 -2.05
N VAL A 250 18.40 -2.72 -2.94
CA VAL A 250 18.93 -2.57 -4.30
C VAL A 250 19.58 -1.18 -4.40
N SER A 251 20.86 -1.12 -4.66
CA SER A 251 21.64 0.13 -4.73
C SER A 251 21.46 1.03 -3.48
N GLY A 252 21.37 0.41 -2.30
CA GLY A 252 21.23 1.13 -1.03
C GLY A 252 19.82 1.67 -0.73
N ARG A 253 18.80 1.22 -1.49
CA ARG A 253 17.40 1.60 -1.30
C ARG A 253 16.53 0.38 -1.05
N TRP A 254 15.53 0.54 -0.22
CA TRP A 254 14.48 -0.46 -0.03
C TRP A 254 13.39 -0.19 -1.05
N HIS A 255 13.13 -1.18 -1.89
CA HIS A 255 12.16 -1.09 -2.96
C HIS A 255 11.48 -2.44 -3.16
N PHE A 256 10.20 -2.42 -3.49
CA PHE A 256 9.42 -3.60 -3.81
C PHE A 256 8.80 -3.46 -5.19
N THR A 257 8.88 -4.51 -6.00
CA THR A 257 8.13 -4.67 -7.25
C THR A 257 7.62 -6.10 -7.29
N PRO A 258 6.37 -6.35 -7.68
CA PRO A 258 5.84 -7.70 -7.84
C PRO A 258 6.62 -8.53 -8.84
N ASP A 259 6.85 -9.81 -8.55
CA ASP A 259 7.53 -10.76 -9.44
C ASP A 259 6.68 -11.17 -10.67
N SER A 260 5.39 -10.88 -10.67
CA SER A 260 4.44 -11.23 -11.72
C SER A 260 3.31 -10.21 -11.78
N ASP A 261 2.65 -10.15 -12.94
CA ASP A 261 1.51 -9.28 -13.18
C ASP A 261 0.44 -9.44 -12.09
N TRP A 262 0.03 -8.32 -11.52
CA TRP A 262 -1.16 -8.22 -10.69
C TRP A 262 -2.42 -8.16 -11.56
N THR A 263 -3.50 -8.73 -11.05
CA THR A 263 -4.83 -8.63 -11.66
C THR A 263 -5.56 -7.40 -11.15
N ASP A 264 -6.53 -6.93 -11.92
CA ASP A 264 -7.37 -5.81 -11.49
C ASP A 264 -8.00 -6.05 -10.12
N GLY A 265 -7.98 -5.02 -9.28
CA GLY A 265 -8.52 -5.04 -7.92
C GLY A 265 -7.65 -4.33 -6.88
N ASN A 266 -8.08 -4.40 -5.62
CA ASN A 266 -7.41 -3.72 -4.51
C ASN A 266 -6.34 -4.60 -3.88
N TYR A 267 -5.16 -4.01 -3.67
CA TYR A 267 -4.04 -4.57 -2.94
C TYR A 267 -3.76 -3.71 -1.71
N THR A 268 -3.54 -4.35 -0.58
CA THR A 268 -3.09 -3.67 0.65
C THR A 268 -1.69 -4.14 0.98
N LEU A 269 -0.78 -3.19 1.14
CA LEU A 269 0.63 -3.44 1.45
C LEU A 269 0.97 -2.90 2.84
N THR A 270 1.73 -3.67 3.61
CA THR A 270 2.36 -3.22 4.86
C THR A 270 3.81 -3.67 4.87
N VAL A 271 4.68 -2.87 5.46
CA VAL A 271 6.09 -3.21 5.67
C VAL A 271 6.26 -3.60 7.13
N LYS A 272 6.87 -4.75 7.38
CA LYS A 272 7.31 -5.20 8.70
C LYS A 272 8.83 -5.16 8.77
N VAL A 273 9.35 -4.66 9.86
CA VAL A 273 10.79 -4.56 10.11
C VAL A 273 11.09 -5.19 11.46
N GLU A 274 12.17 -5.94 11.54
CA GLU A 274 12.81 -6.40 12.76
C GLU A 274 14.26 -5.93 12.75
N ASP A 275 14.77 -5.40 13.87
CA ASP A 275 16.18 -5.03 14.01
C ASP A 275 17.01 -6.19 14.60
N LYS A 276 18.28 -5.93 14.85
CA LYS A 276 19.17 -6.92 15.47
C LYS A 276 18.87 -7.17 16.93
N ALA A 277 18.30 -6.19 17.63
CA ALA A 277 17.87 -6.31 19.02
C ALA A 277 16.55 -7.06 19.19
N GLY A 278 15.81 -7.35 18.09
CA GLY A 278 14.53 -8.02 18.11
C GLY A 278 13.34 -7.08 18.28
N ASN A 279 13.52 -5.76 18.15
CA ASN A 279 12.39 -4.84 18.09
C ASN A 279 11.65 -5.03 16.78
N MET A 280 10.33 -4.90 16.82
CA MET A 280 9.46 -5.02 15.67
C MET A 280 8.69 -3.73 15.41
N SER A 281 8.62 -3.31 14.15
CA SER A 281 7.86 -2.16 13.72
C SER A 281 7.09 -2.47 12.43
N GLN A 282 5.98 -1.78 12.20
CA GLN A 282 5.14 -1.98 11.02
C GLN A 282 4.63 -0.64 10.48
N SER A 283 4.60 -0.50 9.15
CA SER A 283 4.02 0.66 8.49
C SER A 283 2.51 0.73 8.65
N SER A 284 1.95 1.92 8.46
CA SER A 284 0.54 2.04 8.10
C SER A 284 0.28 1.29 6.79
N PRO A 285 -0.92 0.70 6.62
CA PRO A 285 -1.27 0.02 5.38
C PRO A 285 -1.43 1.03 4.22
N LEU A 286 -0.84 0.72 3.08
CA LEU A 286 -1.06 1.38 1.80
C LEU A 286 -2.05 0.55 0.99
N THR A 287 -3.13 1.18 0.52
CA THR A 287 -4.06 0.54 -0.43
C THR A 287 -3.78 1.08 -1.83
N VAL A 288 -3.61 0.17 -2.79
CA VAL A 288 -3.41 0.46 -4.21
C VAL A 288 -4.45 -0.31 -5.02
N THR A 289 -5.04 0.35 -6.00
CA THR A 289 -5.96 -0.28 -6.95
C THR A 289 -5.26 -0.48 -8.29
N VAL A 290 -5.20 -1.71 -8.75
CA VAL A 290 -4.78 -2.02 -10.13
C VAL A 290 -6.04 -2.05 -10.99
N ASP A 291 -6.04 -1.26 -12.04
CA ASP A 291 -7.11 -1.17 -13.04
C ASP A 291 -6.49 -0.98 -14.42
N THR A 292 -6.57 -2.01 -15.25
CA THR A 292 -5.87 -2.05 -16.55
C THR A 292 -6.78 -1.88 -17.75
N GLN A 293 -8.07 -1.58 -17.54
CA GLN A 293 -9.05 -1.56 -18.63
C GLN A 293 -10.15 -0.53 -18.40
N THR A 294 -10.55 0.14 -19.47
CA THR A 294 -11.80 0.89 -19.52
C THR A 294 -12.58 0.60 -20.79
N VAL A 295 -13.87 0.88 -20.82
CA VAL A 295 -14.74 0.59 -21.95
C VAL A 295 -15.75 1.72 -22.16
N ILE A 296 -16.24 1.87 -23.41
CA ILE A 296 -17.40 2.67 -23.72
C ILE A 296 -18.57 1.69 -23.93
N SER A 297 -19.55 1.71 -23.04
CA SER A 297 -20.68 0.77 -23.06
C SER A 297 -21.70 1.12 -24.13
N SER A 298 -21.96 2.42 -24.36
CA SER A 298 -22.86 2.87 -25.40
C SER A 298 -22.67 4.33 -25.79
N ILE A 299 -22.97 4.65 -27.03
CA ILE A 299 -23.06 6.00 -27.57
C ILE A 299 -24.46 6.16 -28.18
N VAL A 300 -25.21 7.18 -27.79
CA VAL A 300 -26.59 7.43 -28.27
C VAL A 300 -26.67 8.86 -28.76
N LEU A 301 -27.22 9.06 -29.96
CA LEU A 301 -27.72 10.35 -30.44
C LEU A 301 -29.05 10.61 -29.76
N VAL A 302 -29.10 11.59 -28.84
CA VAL A 302 -30.27 11.84 -27.98
C VAL A 302 -31.41 12.55 -28.74
N ASN A 303 -31.03 13.48 -29.63
CA ASN A 303 -31.98 14.21 -30.49
C ASN A 303 -32.10 13.58 -31.89
N ASP A 304 -32.11 12.25 -31.94
CA ASP A 304 -32.48 11.45 -33.09
C ASP A 304 -33.93 11.79 -33.44
N SER A 305 -34.15 12.36 -34.62
CA SER A 305 -35.44 12.96 -35.02
C SER A 305 -36.04 12.25 -36.23
N GLY A 306 -37.31 12.47 -36.52
CA GLY A 306 -38.03 11.78 -37.59
C GLY A 306 -38.19 10.29 -37.30
N ILE A 307 -37.45 9.44 -37.98
CA ILE A 307 -37.43 7.99 -37.75
C ILE A 307 -36.50 7.63 -36.62
N VAL A 308 -37.01 7.34 -35.44
CA VAL A 308 -36.24 7.02 -34.25
C VAL A 308 -35.38 5.76 -34.47
N GLY A 309 -34.08 5.85 -34.17
CA GLY A 309 -33.12 4.75 -34.23
C GLY A 309 -32.28 4.69 -35.51
N ASP A 310 -32.55 5.54 -36.49
CA ASP A 310 -31.75 5.59 -37.72
C ASP A 310 -30.52 6.50 -37.64
N LYS A 311 -30.36 7.19 -36.48
CA LYS A 311 -29.23 8.07 -36.16
C LYS A 311 -29.15 9.30 -37.09
N MET A 312 -30.29 9.80 -37.48
CA MET A 312 -30.45 11.02 -38.29
C MET A 312 -31.09 12.10 -37.40
N THR A 313 -30.66 13.32 -37.54
CA THR A 313 -31.20 14.46 -36.80
C THR A 313 -31.29 15.70 -37.68
N ASN A 314 -32.43 16.43 -37.51
CA ASN A 314 -32.59 17.74 -38.07
C ASN A 314 -32.02 18.86 -37.17
N ASN A 315 -31.39 18.52 -36.06
CA ASN A 315 -30.81 19.47 -35.15
C ASN A 315 -29.35 19.72 -35.50
N VAL A 316 -28.99 20.93 -35.90
CA VAL A 316 -27.61 21.36 -36.21
C VAL A 316 -26.67 21.34 -34.99
N HIS A 317 -27.22 21.16 -33.78
CA HIS A 317 -26.48 20.95 -32.52
C HIS A 317 -26.74 19.51 -32.02
N PRO A 318 -26.14 18.49 -32.62
CA PRO A 318 -26.39 17.11 -32.22
C PRO A 318 -26.00 16.88 -30.75
N HIS A 319 -26.86 16.18 -30.03
CA HIS A 319 -26.69 15.86 -28.62
C HIS A 319 -26.40 14.38 -28.46
N PHE A 320 -25.25 14.08 -27.81
CA PHE A 320 -24.83 12.70 -27.57
C PHE A 320 -24.83 12.38 -26.08
N ARG A 321 -25.23 11.14 -25.78
CA ARG A 321 -25.08 10.53 -24.47
C ARG A 321 -24.12 9.36 -24.58
N VAL A 322 -23.09 9.35 -23.71
CA VAL A 322 -22.09 8.29 -23.63
C VAL A 322 -22.21 7.60 -22.28
N THR A 323 -22.25 6.27 -22.28
CA THR A 323 -22.28 5.46 -21.06
C THR A 323 -20.94 4.74 -20.95
N VAL A 324 -20.30 4.89 -19.78
CA VAL A 324 -18.96 4.34 -19.43
C VAL A 324 -18.99 3.84 -18.00
N PRO A 325 -17.95 3.13 -17.50
CA PRO A 325 -17.79 2.82 -16.09
C PRO A 325 -17.74 4.07 -15.21
N GLU A 326 -18.01 3.90 -13.90
CA GLU A 326 -18.13 5.03 -12.95
C GLU A 326 -16.80 5.71 -12.62
N ASP A 327 -15.67 5.02 -12.84
CA ASP A 327 -14.29 5.45 -12.64
C ASP A 327 -13.73 6.27 -13.81
N VAL A 328 -14.47 6.37 -14.92
CA VAL A 328 -14.11 7.24 -16.04
C VAL A 328 -14.24 8.71 -15.60
N ASN A 329 -13.15 9.45 -15.73
CA ASN A 329 -13.06 10.85 -15.32
C ASN A 329 -12.98 11.85 -16.48
N VAL A 330 -12.76 11.36 -17.73
CA VAL A 330 -12.78 12.18 -18.94
C VAL A 330 -13.50 11.45 -20.06
N VAL A 331 -14.46 12.12 -20.70
CA VAL A 331 -15.07 11.70 -21.97
C VAL A 331 -15.00 12.87 -22.93
N ARG A 332 -14.45 12.63 -24.13
CA ARG A 332 -14.33 13.63 -25.17
C ARG A 332 -14.78 13.10 -26.53
N LEU A 333 -15.30 14.01 -27.34
CA LEU A 333 -15.92 13.68 -28.63
C LEU A 333 -15.29 14.50 -29.76
N SER A 334 -15.18 13.89 -30.94
CA SER A 334 -14.65 14.51 -32.16
C SER A 334 -15.45 14.05 -33.37
N ILE A 335 -15.68 14.95 -34.34
CA ILE A 335 -16.28 14.61 -35.65
C ILE A 335 -15.32 14.87 -36.84
N ASP A 336 -14.07 15.21 -36.53
CA ASP A 336 -13.03 15.53 -37.52
C ASP A 336 -11.84 14.53 -37.46
N GLY A 337 -12.11 13.31 -37.03
CA GLY A 337 -11.12 12.24 -36.94
C GLY A 337 -10.12 12.43 -35.80
N GLY A 338 -10.48 13.14 -34.74
CA GLY A 338 -9.61 13.36 -33.58
C GLY A 338 -8.70 14.57 -33.68
N THR A 339 -8.91 15.43 -34.70
CA THR A 339 -8.16 16.68 -34.83
C THR A 339 -8.54 17.69 -33.77
N THR A 340 -9.84 17.84 -33.51
CA THR A 340 -10.38 18.66 -32.42
C THR A 340 -11.29 17.82 -31.52
N TRP A 341 -11.26 18.12 -30.23
CA TRP A 341 -12.02 17.39 -29.22
C TRP A 341 -12.86 18.33 -28.36
N GLY A 342 -14.11 17.95 -28.16
CA GLY A 342 -15.01 18.58 -27.17
C GLY A 342 -15.17 17.70 -25.93
N ASN A 343 -15.03 18.29 -24.75
CA ASN A 343 -15.19 17.58 -23.49
C ASN A 343 -16.68 17.46 -23.12
N ALA A 344 -17.14 16.24 -22.86
CA ALA A 344 -18.47 15.97 -22.35
C ALA A 344 -18.56 16.37 -20.87
N THR A 345 -19.78 16.58 -20.39
CA THR A 345 -20.09 16.83 -18.99
C THR A 345 -20.76 15.61 -18.36
N GLN A 346 -20.27 15.21 -17.19
CA GLN A 346 -20.86 14.12 -16.44
C GLN A 346 -22.26 14.52 -15.93
N SER A 347 -23.22 13.63 -16.04
CA SER A 347 -24.56 13.84 -15.49
C SER A 347 -24.58 13.64 -13.97
N ALA A 348 -25.75 13.87 -13.34
CA ALA A 348 -25.94 13.55 -11.92
C ALA A 348 -25.79 12.03 -11.62
N VAL A 349 -25.90 11.19 -12.63
CA VAL A 349 -25.68 9.75 -12.55
C VAL A 349 -24.25 9.49 -13.04
N LYS A 350 -23.40 8.90 -12.19
CA LYS A 350 -22.04 8.50 -12.55
C LYS A 350 -22.05 7.55 -13.75
N GLY A 351 -21.01 7.61 -14.55
CA GLY A 351 -20.88 6.79 -15.76
C GLY A 351 -21.73 7.26 -16.94
N ILE A 352 -22.56 8.31 -16.79
CA ILE A 352 -23.33 8.90 -17.88
C ILE A 352 -22.79 10.30 -18.20
N TRP A 353 -22.39 10.50 -19.46
CA TRP A 353 -21.82 11.74 -19.96
C TRP A 353 -22.66 12.29 -21.09
N ASN A 354 -22.84 13.61 -21.15
CA ASN A 354 -23.62 14.31 -22.17
C ASN A 354 -22.74 15.34 -22.88
N TYR A 355 -22.95 15.45 -24.19
CA TYR A 355 -22.28 16.45 -25.01
C TYR A 355 -23.25 17.03 -26.01
N ASN A 356 -23.49 18.34 -25.93
CA ASN A 356 -24.19 19.10 -26.94
C ASN A 356 -23.14 19.77 -27.83
N TRP A 357 -23.24 19.57 -29.14
CA TRP A 357 -22.32 20.23 -30.08
C TRP A 357 -22.50 21.75 -29.98
N PRO A 358 -21.46 22.53 -29.70
CA PRO A 358 -21.60 23.96 -29.40
C PRO A 358 -21.78 24.87 -30.61
N THR A 359 -21.46 24.37 -31.81
CA THR A 359 -21.53 25.09 -33.09
C THR A 359 -22.39 24.33 -34.06
N ASP A 360 -22.96 25.06 -35.06
CA ASP A 360 -23.72 24.41 -36.14
C ASP A 360 -22.88 23.35 -36.82
N VAL A 361 -23.44 22.16 -36.93
CA VAL A 361 -22.95 21.06 -37.78
C VAL A 361 -23.80 21.09 -39.04
N GLY A 362 -23.17 21.28 -40.20
CA GLY A 362 -23.87 21.33 -41.47
C GLY A 362 -24.47 19.96 -41.85
N ASP A 363 -25.34 20.00 -42.89
CA ASP A 363 -25.90 18.76 -43.42
C ASP A 363 -24.82 17.83 -43.94
N GLY A 364 -24.94 16.55 -43.62
CA GLY A 364 -23.98 15.54 -44.08
C GLY A 364 -23.90 14.32 -43.17
N LYS A 365 -23.10 13.35 -43.66
CA LYS A 365 -22.77 12.13 -42.91
C LYS A 365 -21.46 12.32 -42.11
N TYR A 366 -21.48 12.00 -40.84
CA TYR A 366 -20.37 12.17 -39.93
C TYR A 366 -20.03 10.85 -39.23
N THR A 367 -18.76 10.72 -38.86
CA THR A 367 -18.26 9.70 -37.94
C THR A 367 -17.86 10.37 -36.64
N LEU A 368 -18.69 10.20 -35.60
CA LEU A 368 -18.34 10.58 -34.26
C LEU A 368 -17.29 9.64 -33.70
N MET A 369 -16.20 10.18 -33.19
CA MET A 369 -15.20 9.47 -32.38
C MET A 369 -15.37 9.89 -30.94
N VAL A 370 -15.44 8.92 -30.03
CA VAL A 370 -15.53 9.12 -28.58
C VAL A 370 -14.31 8.48 -27.94
N GLU A 371 -13.65 9.21 -27.06
CA GLU A 371 -12.58 8.70 -26.21
C GLU A 371 -13.01 8.85 -24.74
N ALA A 372 -12.85 7.78 -23.97
CA ALA A 372 -13.03 7.74 -22.52
C ALA A 372 -11.70 7.44 -21.86
N ILE A 373 -11.39 8.15 -20.76
CA ILE A 373 -10.19 7.95 -19.94
C ILE A 373 -10.63 7.80 -18.49
N ASP A 374 -10.22 6.71 -17.86
CA ASP A 374 -10.53 6.43 -16.44
C ASP A 374 -9.49 7.05 -15.47
N ALA A 375 -9.67 6.79 -14.18
CA ALA A 375 -8.78 7.28 -13.12
C ALA A 375 -7.37 6.70 -13.23
N ALA A 376 -7.25 5.43 -13.62
CA ALA A 376 -5.97 4.75 -13.85
C ALA A 376 -5.25 5.21 -15.12
N GLY A 377 -5.91 6.01 -15.99
CA GLY A 377 -5.35 6.49 -17.25
C GLY A 377 -5.55 5.54 -18.44
N ASN A 378 -6.34 4.46 -18.29
CA ASN A 378 -6.71 3.61 -19.42
C ASN A 378 -7.59 4.37 -20.39
N LYS A 379 -7.49 4.03 -21.67
CA LYS A 379 -8.21 4.69 -22.76
C LYS A 379 -9.06 3.71 -23.54
N ALA A 380 -10.33 4.06 -23.74
CA ALA A 380 -11.21 3.40 -24.67
C ALA A 380 -11.62 4.37 -25.78
N THR A 381 -11.71 3.87 -27.02
CA THR A 381 -12.19 4.66 -28.15
C THR A 381 -13.28 3.88 -28.88
N GLN A 382 -14.37 4.55 -29.25
CA GLN A 382 -15.47 4.00 -30.02
C GLN A 382 -16.01 5.03 -31.01
N THR A 383 -16.57 4.57 -32.14
CA THR A 383 -17.15 5.44 -33.16
C THR A 383 -18.64 5.20 -33.33
N LEU A 384 -19.36 6.24 -33.75
CA LEU A 384 -20.76 6.20 -34.15
C LEU A 384 -20.95 6.95 -35.47
N GLU A 385 -21.54 6.34 -36.48
CA GLU A 385 -21.98 7.04 -37.69
C GLU A 385 -23.35 7.69 -37.44
N PHE A 386 -23.51 8.95 -37.85
CA PHE A 386 -24.75 9.70 -37.77
C PHE A 386 -24.89 10.67 -38.94
N ILE A 387 -26.09 11.17 -39.16
CA ILE A 387 -26.39 12.12 -40.21
C ILE A 387 -27.04 13.36 -39.61
N VAL A 388 -26.58 14.53 -40.03
CA VAL A 388 -27.28 15.81 -39.81
C VAL A 388 -27.96 16.15 -41.13
N ASP A 389 -29.26 16.42 -41.10
CA ASP A 389 -30.05 16.85 -42.21
C ASP A 389 -31.11 17.83 -41.71
N ALA A 390 -30.80 19.10 -41.77
CA ALA A 390 -31.61 20.20 -41.24
C ALA A 390 -32.36 20.96 -42.33
N THR A 391 -32.20 20.53 -43.60
CA THR A 391 -32.77 21.23 -44.74
C THR A 391 -33.79 20.36 -45.47
N LEU A 392 -34.92 20.96 -45.92
CA LEU A 392 -35.91 20.33 -46.77
C LEU A 392 -36.38 21.36 -47.78
N SER A 393 -36.38 20.97 -49.03
CA SER A 393 -36.84 21.82 -50.16
C SER A 393 -38.31 22.21 -50.00
N VAL A 394 -38.62 23.43 -50.41
CA VAL A 394 -39.99 23.92 -50.41
C VAL A 394 -40.72 23.36 -51.67
N PRO A 395 -41.75 22.51 -51.48
CA PRO A 395 -42.47 21.94 -52.65
C PRO A 395 -43.29 23.02 -53.38
N THR A 396 -43.62 22.71 -54.60
CA THR A 396 -44.56 23.50 -55.41
C THR A 396 -45.67 22.63 -55.95
N ILE A 397 -46.86 23.20 -56.10
CA ILE A 397 -48.04 22.54 -56.69
C ILE A 397 -48.61 23.42 -57.76
N THR A 398 -48.90 22.83 -58.91
CA THR A 398 -49.48 23.53 -60.07
C THR A 398 -50.66 22.73 -60.65
N LEU A 399 -51.68 23.42 -61.14
CA LEU A 399 -52.76 22.78 -61.93
C LEU A 399 -52.13 22.31 -63.26
N ASP A 400 -52.44 21.08 -63.68
CA ASP A 400 -51.93 20.54 -64.92
C ASP A 400 -52.51 21.35 -66.10
N THR A 401 -51.66 21.72 -67.04
CA THR A 401 -52.02 22.57 -68.18
C THR A 401 -53.15 21.98 -69.05
N ALA A 402 -53.25 20.64 -69.05
CA ALA A 402 -54.35 19.95 -69.73
C ALA A 402 -55.70 20.10 -68.99
N ASN A 403 -55.73 20.42 -67.71
CA ASN A 403 -56.87 20.61 -66.86
C ASN A 403 -57.21 22.09 -66.61
N ASP A 404 -56.30 23.02 -66.98
CA ASP A 404 -56.53 24.45 -66.90
C ASP A 404 -57.32 24.90 -68.16
N SER A 405 -58.63 24.88 -68.02
CA SER A 405 -59.57 25.06 -69.14
C SER A 405 -59.86 26.56 -69.40
N GLY A 406 -60.14 26.91 -70.64
CA GLY A 406 -60.48 28.30 -70.97
C GLY A 406 -59.22 29.18 -71.14
N VAL A 407 -58.96 30.04 -70.20
CA VAL A 407 -57.79 30.91 -70.22
C VAL A 407 -56.62 30.23 -69.48
N ALA A 408 -55.57 29.93 -70.20
CA ALA A 408 -54.42 29.23 -69.63
C ALA A 408 -53.73 30.06 -68.57
N GLY A 409 -53.43 29.47 -67.38
CA GLY A 409 -52.71 30.07 -66.25
C GLY A 409 -53.55 30.87 -65.27
N ASP A 410 -54.89 30.86 -65.39
CA ASP A 410 -55.78 31.54 -64.44
C ASP A 410 -56.27 30.61 -63.32
N ASN A 411 -55.97 29.31 -63.40
CA ASN A 411 -56.36 28.26 -62.46
C ASN A 411 -57.92 28.14 -62.30
N ILE A 412 -58.68 28.45 -63.36
CA ILE A 412 -60.12 28.23 -63.41
C ILE A 412 -60.30 27.04 -64.34
N THR A 413 -61.09 26.04 -63.90
CA THR A 413 -61.24 24.81 -64.66
C THR A 413 -62.68 24.33 -64.62
N ASN A 414 -63.12 23.76 -65.73
CA ASN A 414 -64.40 23.03 -65.81
C ASN A 414 -64.24 21.51 -65.55
N GLU A 415 -63.04 21.06 -65.32
CA GLU A 415 -62.77 19.67 -64.93
C GLU A 415 -63.13 19.47 -63.46
N LYS A 416 -63.95 18.43 -63.19
CA LYS A 416 -64.34 18.09 -61.82
C LYS A 416 -63.36 17.26 -61.05
N THR A 417 -62.41 16.67 -61.75
CA THR A 417 -61.27 15.90 -61.15
C THR A 417 -59.96 16.39 -61.77
N PRO A 418 -59.59 17.67 -61.49
CA PRO A 418 -58.35 18.22 -62.09
C PRO A 418 -57.14 17.54 -61.53
N GLY A 419 -56.12 17.37 -62.41
CA GLY A 419 -54.82 16.86 -62.04
C GLY A 419 -53.89 17.99 -61.61
N PHE A 420 -53.01 17.69 -60.65
CA PHE A 420 -51.99 18.63 -60.14
C PHE A 420 -50.64 17.97 -60.12
N THR A 421 -49.66 18.64 -60.65
CA THR A 421 -48.26 18.25 -60.61
C THR A 421 -47.56 18.89 -59.40
N ILE A 422 -46.80 18.08 -58.67
CA ILE A 422 -46.04 18.49 -57.51
C ILE A 422 -44.57 18.33 -57.81
N ASN A 423 -43.75 19.38 -57.57
CA ASN A 423 -42.30 19.41 -57.78
C ASN A 423 -41.60 19.89 -56.54
N GLY A 424 -40.24 19.72 -56.54
CA GLY A 424 -39.38 20.15 -55.43
C GLY A 424 -39.49 19.23 -54.19
N ILE A 425 -39.77 17.95 -54.42
CA ILE A 425 -39.74 16.94 -53.37
C ILE A 425 -38.38 16.29 -53.36
N ASP A 426 -37.70 16.33 -52.19
CA ASP A 426 -36.39 15.73 -51.99
C ASP A 426 -36.49 14.20 -51.95
N ALA A 427 -35.38 13.52 -52.28
CA ALA A 427 -35.38 12.06 -52.49
C ALA A 427 -35.60 11.26 -51.18
N ASP A 428 -35.33 11.88 -50.03
CA ASP A 428 -35.48 11.31 -48.69
C ASP A 428 -36.82 11.63 -48.02
N ALA A 429 -37.74 12.30 -48.75
CA ALA A 429 -39.09 12.52 -48.29
C ALA A 429 -39.78 11.18 -47.95
N ILE A 430 -40.28 11.06 -46.75
CA ILE A 430 -41.00 9.86 -46.25
C ILE A 430 -42.51 10.04 -46.28
N ARG A 431 -42.97 11.30 -46.31
CA ARG A 431 -44.39 11.63 -46.37
C ARG A 431 -44.65 12.84 -47.22
N VAL A 432 -45.52 12.72 -48.21
CA VAL A 432 -45.99 13.82 -49.02
C VAL A 432 -47.50 13.80 -48.98
N ALA A 433 -48.13 14.89 -48.60
CA ALA A 433 -49.61 15.01 -48.49
C ALA A 433 -50.08 16.33 -49.10
N VAL A 434 -51.22 16.31 -49.75
CA VAL A 434 -51.93 17.50 -50.20
C VAL A 434 -53.05 17.80 -49.22
N GLN A 435 -53.05 18.99 -48.64
CA GLN A 435 -54.15 19.52 -47.87
C GLN A 435 -55.05 20.34 -48.84
N VAL A 436 -56.30 19.89 -49.00
CA VAL A 436 -57.33 20.55 -49.79
C VAL A 436 -58.27 21.25 -48.85
N THR A 437 -58.48 22.56 -49.04
CA THR A 437 -59.43 23.36 -48.24
C THR A 437 -60.56 23.85 -49.15
N HIS A 438 -61.82 23.53 -48.80
CA HIS A 438 -62.99 23.99 -49.50
C HIS A 438 -64.06 24.37 -48.46
N ASN A 439 -64.68 25.56 -48.58
CA ASN A 439 -65.67 26.10 -47.67
C ASN A 439 -65.34 25.94 -46.18
N GLY A 440 -64.02 26.18 -45.79
CA GLY A 440 -63.53 26.07 -44.42
C GLY A 440 -63.29 24.64 -43.92
N THR A 441 -63.50 23.62 -44.73
CA THR A 441 -63.22 22.21 -44.42
C THR A 441 -61.91 21.81 -45.03
N ASN A 442 -61.02 21.23 -44.20
CA ASN A 442 -59.75 20.73 -44.65
C ASN A 442 -59.75 19.21 -44.80
N GLN A 443 -59.26 18.70 -45.91
CA GLN A 443 -59.02 17.31 -46.17
C GLN A 443 -57.54 17.12 -46.50
N GLU A 444 -56.88 16.16 -45.83
CA GLU A 444 -55.49 15.80 -46.13
C GLU A 444 -55.46 14.47 -46.87
N VAL A 445 -54.72 14.40 -47.95
CA VAL A 445 -54.58 13.23 -48.78
C VAL A 445 -53.11 12.90 -48.95
N GLU A 446 -52.70 11.73 -48.43
CA GLU A 446 -51.31 11.24 -48.63
C GLU A 446 -51.11 10.76 -50.08
N LEU A 447 -49.97 11.07 -50.62
CA LEU A 447 -49.63 10.76 -51.99
C LEU A 447 -48.58 9.63 -52.06
N THR A 448 -48.62 8.93 -53.20
CA THR A 448 -47.55 8.01 -53.59
C THR A 448 -47.07 8.41 -54.99
N GLN A 449 -45.78 8.16 -55.27
CA GLN A 449 -45.23 8.44 -56.61
C GLN A 449 -45.85 7.51 -57.63
N ILE A 450 -46.19 8.09 -58.79
CA ILE A 450 -46.67 7.35 -59.96
C ILE A 450 -45.66 7.62 -61.08
N GLY A 451 -45.01 6.58 -61.57
CA GLY A 451 -43.97 6.75 -62.63
C GLY A 451 -42.80 7.63 -62.23
N GLY A 452 -42.50 7.76 -60.94
CA GLY A 452 -41.42 8.61 -60.41
C GLY A 452 -41.81 10.08 -60.23
N GLN A 453 -43.07 10.42 -60.42
CA GLN A 453 -43.61 11.79 -60.26
C GLN A 453 -44.64 11.84 -59.15
N TRP A 454 -44.69 12.97 -58.46
CA TRP A 454 -45.72 13.26 -57.45
C TRP A 454 -46.87 13.98 -58.12
N HIS A 455 -48.03 13.38 -58.06
CA HIS A 455 -49.24 13.87 -58.70
C HIS A 455 -50.44 13.70 -57.81
N PHE A 456 -51.34 14.68 -57.78
CA PHE A 456 -52.57 14.63 -57.04
C PHE A 456 -53.75 14.74 -58.04
N THR A 457 -54.75 13.88 -57.92
CA THR A 457 -56.05 13.97 -58.58
C THR A 457 -57.14 13.67 -57.55
N PRO A 458 -58.24 14.46 -57.43
CA PRO A 458 -59.30 14.17 -56.52
C PRO A 458 -59.92 12.81 -56.82
N ALA A 459 -60.22 12.01 -55.74
CA ALA A 459 -60.88 10.71 -55.89
C ALA A 459 -62.34 10.77 -56.27
N SER A 460 -63.00 11.96 -56.18
CA SER A 460 -64.36 12.21 -56.52
C SER A 460 -64.51 13.59 -57.14
N ASN A 461 -65.63 13.76 -57.92
CA ASN A 461 -65.90 15.04 -58.55
C ASN A 461 -66.07 16.17 -57.50
N TRP A 462 -65.27 17.24 -57.71
CA TRP A 462 -65.42 18.49 -57.01
C TRP A 462 -66.66 19.25 -57.46
N VAL A 463 -67.28 19.98 -56.55
CA VAL A 463 -68.43 20.89 -56.87
C VAL A 463 -67.86 22.27 -57.22
N ASP A 464 -68.66 23.07 -57.94
CA ASP A 464 -68.29 24.42 -58.30
C ASP A 464 -67.97 25.25 -57.03
N GLY A 465 -66.91 26.04 -57.12
CA GLY A 465 -66.43 26.85 -56.01
C GLY A 465 -64.92 26.92 -55.92
N ASN A 466 -64.40 27.64 -54.91
CA ASN A 466 -62.99 27.88 -54.70
C ASN A 466 -62.34 26.80 -53.78
N TYR A 467 -61.20 26.29 -54.21
CA TYR A 467 -60.38 25.33 -53.52
C TYR A 467 -59.00 25.96 -53.26
N THR A 468 -58.42 25.66 -52.12
CA THR A 468 -57.04 26.01 -51.84
C THR A 468 -56.26 24.73 -51.50
N LEU A 469 -55.16 24.52 -52.24
CA LEU A 469 -54.33 23.36 -52.06
C LEU A 469 -52.93 23.77 -51.51
N THR A 470 -52.44 23.02 -50.54
CA THR A 470 -51.05 23.12 -50.05
C THR A 470 -50.43 21.74 -49.97
N VAL A 471 -49.17 21.62 -50.35
CA VAL A 471 -48.41 20.38 -50.19
C VAL A 471 -47.60 20.43 -48.91
N LYS A 472 -47.70 19.42 -48.10
CA LYS A 472 -46.85 19.19 -46.90
C LYS A 472 -45.94 18.03 -47.19
N VAL A 473 -44.64 18.20 -46.88
CA VAL A 473 -43.59 17.20 -47.00
C VAL A 473 -42.90 17.01 -45.67
N GLU A 474 -42.63 15.80 -45.35
CA GLU A 474 -41.78 15.41 -44.20
C GLU A 474 -40.70 14.47 -44.69
N ASP A 475 -39.46 14.69 -44.29
CA ASP A 475 -38.29 13.86 -44.59
C ASP A 475 -37.97 12.86 -43.48
N ARG A 476 -36.92 12.06 -43.67
CA ARG A 476 -36.49 11.07 -42.69
C ARG A 476 -35.92 11.70 -41.40
N ALA A 477 -35.34 12.87 -41.51
CA ALA A 477 -34.79 13.61 -40.36
C ALA A 477 -35.90 14.32 -39.55
N GLY A 478 -37.14 14.34 -40.05
CA GLY A 478 -38.28 14.99 -39.41
C GLY A 478 -38.37 16.48 -39.72
N ASN A 479 -37.70 16.98 -40.78
CA ASN A 479 -37.97 18.31 -41.27
C ASN A 479 -39.33 18.34 -41.96
N VAL A 480 -40.08 19.44 -41.80
CA VAL A 480 -41.37 19.66 -42.42
C VAL A 480 -41.34 20.90 -43.28
N SER A 481 -41.74 20.78 -44.53
CA SER A 481 -41.88 21.90 -45.46
C SER A 481 -43.29 21.98 -46.06
N GLN A 482 -43.71 23.16 -46.43
CA GLN A 482 -45.01 23.40 -46.99
C GLN A 482 -44.96 24.34 -48.19
N SER A 483 -45.71 24.01 -49.27
CA SER A 483 -45.84 24.85 -50.43
C SER A 483 -46.55 26.17 -50.14
N ALA A 484 -46.35 27.15 -51.00
CA ALA A 484 -47.32 28.25 -51.10
C ALA A 484 -48.71 27.69 -51.44
N PRO A 485 -49.78 28.29 -50.99
CA PRO A 485 -51.16 27.85 -51.31
C PRO A 485 -51.44 28.12 -52.78
N LEU A 486 -52.00 27.11 -53.50
CA LEU A 486 -52.52 27.23 -54.85
C LEU A 486 -54.06 27.41 -54.75
N ALA A 487 -54.60 28.52 -55.25
CA ALA A 487 -56.03 28.73 -55.36
C ALA A 487 -56.52 28.24 -56.73
N VAL A 488 -57.58 27.44 -56.74
CA VAL A 488 -58.17 26.90 -57.94
C VAL A 488 -59.72 27.08 -57.88
N THR A 489 -60.35 27.45 -58.96
CA THR A 489 -61.76 27.58 -59.03
C THR A 489 -62.32 26.54 -59.99
N ILE A 490 -63.26 25.75 -59.49
CA ILE A 490 -64.12 24.83 -60.30
C ILE A 490 -65.30 25.61 -60.74
N ASP A 491 -65.54 25.76 -62.10
CA ASP A 491 -66.67 26.40 -62.70
C ASP A 491 -67.14 25.55 -63.91
N THR A 492 -68.15 24.79 -63.71
CA THR A 492 -68.71 23.84 -64.72
C THR A 492 -69.96 24.33 -65.37
N GLN A 493 -70.42 25.59 -65.07
CA GLN A 493 -71.69 26.10 -65.56
C GLN A 493 -71.44 27.46 -66.24
N THR A 494 -72.19 27.63 -67.34
CA THR A 494 -72.32 28.92 -68.03
C THR A 494 -73.83 29.18 -68.26
N GLU A 495 -74.26 30.30 -67.76
CA GLU A 495 -75.65 30.68 -67.92
C GLU A 495 -75.80 31.95 -68.82
N ILE A 496 -76.77 31.92 -69.72
CA ILE A 496 -77.20 33.07 -70.46
C ILE A 496 -78.54 33.45 -69.95
N ASN A 497 -78.66 34.47 -69.09
CA ASN A 497 -79.91 34.85 -68.41
C ASN A 497 -80.82 35.75 -69.24
N ASN A 498 -80.38 36.38 -70.29
CA ASN A 498 -81.23 37.21 -71.11
C ASN A 498 -80.65 37.53 -72.50
N ILE A 499 -81.46 37.53 -73.53
CA ILE A 499 -81.16 38.08 -74.82
C ILE A 499 -82.14 39.22 -75.06
N VAL A 500 -81.62 40.43 -75.18
CA VAL A 500 -82.46 41.62 -75.48
C VAL A 500 -82.20 42.07 -76.89
N LEU A 501 -83.26 42.25 -77.69
CA LEU A 501 -83.22 42.90 -79.03
C LEU A 501 -83.10 44.41 -78.84
N VAL A 502 -82.08 45.07 -79.34
CA VAL A 502 -81.86 46.51 -79.33
C VAL A 502 -82.40 47.17 -80.59
#